data_040ed6e4632cddff1cabf08cb028702b
#
_entry.id   040ed6e4632cddff1cabf08cb028702b
#
_cell.length_a   1.000
_cell.length_b   1.000
_cell.length_c   1.000
_cell.angle_alpha   90.00
_cell.angle_beta   90.00
_cell.angle_gamma   90.00
#
_symmetry.space_group_name_H-M   'P 1'
#
loop_
_entity.id
_entity.type
_entity.pdbx_description
1 polymer ?
#
loop_
_entity_poly.entity_id
_entity_poly.type
_entity_poly.pdbx_seq_one_letter_code
_entity_poly.pdbx_strand_id
1 'polypeptide(L)'
;MPARRIALIVLLGAAVLGGVAWAATLAAPDEPPGCDDIRAYQERYGEIETLGHGGRAVAVLGDSYAAGDELSDRGARWTDAIVELDAGLTVRLDAVPFTGYVNSGGCGPNAFTDRIDRLAAEADGTLVIQGGLNDVFAGSDALRRSAAAVLDAAAGVPRVIVVGPMDVPGRDGEARVDRLLAAAARERGLTYVSALDWDLPVGPDEIHLTAEGHRAYAERILEVLGG
;
A
#
# COMPACT_ATOMS: atom_id res chain seq x y z
N MET A 1 0.39 -43.97 -53.80
CA MET A 1 -0.55 -43.07 -53.06
C MET A 1 -0.52 -43.18 -51.54
N PRO A 2 0.43 -43.87 -50.83
CA PRO A 2 0.46 -43.85 -49.37
C PRO A 2 1.22 -42.63 -48.76
N ALA A 3 2.23 -42.07 -49.43
CA ALA A 3 3.09 -41.00 -48.87
C ALA A 3 2.37 -39.68 -48.57
N ARG A 4 1.32 -39.32 -49.35
CA ARG A 4 0.57 -38.07 -49.09
C ARG A 4 -0.33 -38.13 -47.85
N ARG A 5 -0.81 -39.31 -47.45
CA ARG A 5 -1.66 -39.49 -46.26
C ARG A 5 -0.85 -39.46 -44.96
N ILE A 6 0.40 -39.92 -44.99
CA ILE A 6 1.29 -39.90 -43.85
C ILE A 6 1.74 -38.47 -43.57
N ALA A 7 2.07 -37.68 -44.60
CA ALA A 7 2.47 -36.28 -44.43
C ALA A 7 1.34 -35.41 -43.86
N LEU A 8 0.07 -35.67 -44.18
CA LEU A 8 -1.08 -34.91 -43.63
C LEU A 8 -1.33 -35.20 -42.15
N ILE A 9 -1.13 -36.46 -41.73
CA ILE A 9 -1.32 -36.88 -40.33
C ILE A 9 -0.20 -36.30 -39.45
N VAL A 10 1.04 -36.22 -39.94
CA VAL A 10 2.15 -35.63 -39.21
C VAL A 10 1.99 -34.12 -39.07
N LEU A 11 1.48 -33.42 -40.08
CA LEU A 11 1.20 -31.98 -40.03
C LEU A 11 0.04 -31.63 -39.07
N LEU A 12 -1.00 -32.45 -39.02
CA LEU A 12 -2.09 -32.27 -38.07
C LEU A 12 -1.66 -32.56 -36.65
N GLY A 13 -0.83 -33.57 -36.42
CA GLY A 13 -0.27 -33.87 -35.10
C GLY A 13 0.63 -32.77 -34.59
N ALA A 14 1.49 -32.18 -35.42
CA ALA A 14 2.36 -31.08 -35.07
C ALA A 14 1.57 -29.79 -34.77
N ALA A 15 0.48 -29.51 -35.48
CA ALA A 15 -0.37 -28.34 -35.22
C ALA A 15 -1.15 -28.47 -33.88
N VAL A 16 -1.59 -29.69 -33.52
CA VAL A 16 -2.29 -29.94 -32.26
C VAL A 16 -1.30 -29.85 -31.08
N LEU A 17 -0.12 -30.41 -31.18
CA LEU A 17 0.88 -30.33 -30.14
C LEU A 17 1.43 -28.90 -29.97
N GLY A 18 1.60 -28.16 -31.08
CA GLY A 18 1.98 -26.77 -31.04
C GLY A 18 0.89 -25.87 -30.43
N GLY A 19 -0.36 -26.14 -30.70
CA GLY A 19 -1.50 -25.40 -30.15
C GLY A 19 -1.68 -25.66 -28.66
N VAL A 20 -1.48 -26.89 -28.17
CA VAL A 20 -1.55 -27.22 -26.75
C VAL A 20 -0.37 -26.61 -25.98
N ALA A 21 0.86 -26.65 -26.53
CA ALA A 21 2.02 -26.03 -25.91
C ALA A 21 1.87 -24.49 -25.86
N TRP A 22 1.29 -23.87 -26.89
CA TRP A 22 1.07 -22.42 -26.93
C TRP A 22 -0.04 -21.98 -25.97
N ALA A 23 -1.11 -22.76 -25.81
CA ALA A 23 -2.16 -22.51 -24.82
C ALA A 23 -1.66 -22.64 -23.37
N ALA A 24 -0.74 -23.58 -23.09
CA ALA A 24 -0.15 -23.73 -21.77
C ALA A 24 0.80 -22.56 -21.38
N THR A 25 1.40 -21.88 -22.35
CA THR A 25 2.26 -20.70 -22.10
C THR A 25 1.49 -19.41 -21.90
N LEU A 26 0.17 -19.41 -22.13
CA LEU A 26 -0.72 -18.25 -21.93
C LEU A 26 -1.54 -18.34 -20.61
N ALA A 27 -1.37 -19.40 -19.83
CA ALA A 27 -1.93 -19.44 -18.49
C ALA A 27 -1.21 -18.37 -17.65
N ALA A 28 -1.93 -17.35 -17.22
CA ALA A 28 -1.40 -16.41 -16.23
C ALA A 28 -1.00 -17.22 -14.98
N PRO A 29 0.12 -16.87 -14.32
CA PRO A 29 0.45 -17.51 -13.06
C PRO A 29 -0.72 -17.34 -12.10
N ASP A 30 -1.01 -18.39 -11.31
CA ASP A 30 -2.02 -18.32 -10.27
C ASP A 30 -1.71 -17.12 -9.36
N GLU A 31 -2.70 -16.29 -9.12
CA GLU A 31 -2.56 -15.16 -8.22
C GLU A 31 -2.30 -15.65 -6.78
N PRO A 32 -1.51 -14.91 -5.98
CA PRO A 32 -1.33 -15.23 -4.58
C PRO A 32 -2.66 -15.33 -3.83
N PRO A 33 -2.75 -16.17 -2.77
CA PRO A 33 -3.90 -16.15 -1.87
C PRO A 33 -4.18 -14.74 -1.31
N GLY A 34 -5.46 -14.39 -1.16
CA GLY A 34 -5.87 -13.07 -0.62
C GLY A 34 -6.12 -11.99 -1.69
N CYS A 35 -5.79 -12.23 -2.96
CA CYS A 35 -6.08 -11.24 -4.01
C CYS A 35 -7.58 -11.02 -4.22
N ASP A 36 -8.40 -12.05 -4.00
CA ASP A 36 -9.87 -11.90 -4.03
C ASP A 36 -10.37 -10.98 -2.92
N ASP A 37 -9.77 -11.04 -1.73
CA ASP A 37 -10.13 -10.19 -0.60
C ASP A 37 -9.75 -8.73 -0.87
N ILE A 38 -8.57 -8.47 -1.46
CA ILE A 38 -8.15 -7.12 -1.87
C ILE A 38 -9.10 -6.57 -2.94
N ARG A 39 -9.48 -7.36 -3.95
CA ARG A 39 -10.44 -6.94 -4.97
C ARG A 39 -11.81 -6.65 -4.36
N ALA A 40 -12.33 -7.53 -3.52
CA ALA A 40 -13.60 -7.34 -2.84
C ALA A 40 -13.59 -6.08 -1.94
N TYR A 41 -12.45 -5.80 -1.29
CA TYR A 41 -12.25 -4.56 -0.54
C TYR A 41 -12.34 -3.33 -1.45
N GLN A 42 -11.61 -3.31 -2.56
CA GLN A 42 -11.60 -2.20 -3.51
C GLN A 42 -12.96 -2.01 -4.19
N GLU A 43 -13.65 -3.10 -4.54
CA GLU A 43 -15.02 -3.05 -5.09
C GLU A 43 -16.01 -2.45 -4.08
N ARG A 44 -15.86 -2.79 -2.81
CA ARG A 44 -16.77 -2.32 -1.76
C ARG A 44 -16.55 -0.86 -1.37
N TYR A 45 -15.31 -0.41 -1.27
CA TYR A 45 -14.96 0.91 -0.71
C TYR A 45 -14.48 1.90 -1.76
N GLY A 46 -14.26 1.44 -2.99
CA GLY A 46 -13.65 2.21 -4.06
C GLY A 46 -12.13 2.31 -3.91
N GLU A 47 -11.50 2.98 -4.85
CA GLU A 47 -10.05 3.23 -4.81
C GLU A 47 -9.70 4.30 -3.78
N ILE A 48 -10.60 5.27 -3.55
CA ILE A 48 -10.46 6.31 -2.53
C ILE A 48 -11.74 6.36 -1.70
N GLU A 49 -11.63 5.99 -0.44
CA GLU A 49 -12.72 6.03 0.53
C GLU A 49 -12.79 7.40 1.22
N THR A 50 -13.98 7.86 1.55
CA THR A 50 -14.18 9.12 2.29
C THR A 50 -14.66 8.82 3.70
N LEU A 51 -13.93 9.33 4.72
CA LEU A 51 -14.26 9.20 6.13
C LEU A 51 -14.50 10.59 6.73
N GLY A 52 -15.47 10.70 7.61
CA GLY A 52 -15.83 11.98 8.23
C GLY A 52 -16.49 12.97 7.28
N HIS A 53 -16.82 14.16 7.79
CA HIS A 53 -17.54 15.21 7.08
C HIS A 53 -17.06 16.62 7.47
N GLY A 54 -15.87 16.74 8.03
CA GLY A 54 -15.29 18.03 8.46
C GLY A 54 -14.82 18.90 7.30
N GLY A 55 -14.52 20.15 7.61
CA GLY A 55 -14.08 21.13 6.60
C GLY A 55 -12.58 21.09 6.27
N ARG A 56 -11.76 20.32 7.03
CA ARG A 56 -10.32 20.17 6.80
C ARG A 56 -10.04 18.83 6.12
N ALA A 57 -9.61 18.86 4.87
CA ALA A 57 -9.32 17.65 4.12
C ALA A 57 -7.89 17.13 4.41
N VAL A 58 -7.78 15.80 4.63
CA VAL A 58 -6.53 15.08 4.73
C VAL A 58 -6.61 13.88 3.80
N ALA A 59 -5.71 13.80 2.83
CA ALA A 59 -5.54 12.61 2.02
C ALA A 59 -4.57 11.65 2.73
N VAL A 60 -4.83 10.35 2.67
CA VAL A 60 -3.98 9.30 3.26
C VAL A 60 -3.70 8.23 2.23
N LEU A 61 -2.43 8.07 1.87
CA LEU A 61 -1.92 6.91 1.16
C LEU A 61 -1.33 5.94 2.18
N GLY A 62 -1.83 4.70 2.21
CA GLY A 62 -1.40 3.77 3.25
C GLY A 62 -1.42 2.30 2.86
N ASP A 63 -0.96 1.48 3.80
CA ASP A 63 -0.90 0.03 3.74
C ASP A 63 -1.95 -0.63 4.64
N SER A 64 -1.67 -1.84 5.16
CA SER A 64 -2.55 -2.60 6.07
C SER A 64 -2.92 -1.82 7.34
N TYR A 65 -2.04 -0.98 7.87
CA TYR A 65 -2.34 -0.16 9.03
C TYR A 65 -3.43 0.87 8.74
N ALA A 66 -3.35 1.54 7.59
CA ALA A 66 -4.38 2.50 7.20
C ALA A 66 -5.68 1.82 6.76
N ALA A 67 -5.59 0.60 6.21
CA ALA A 67 -6.75 -0.21 5.82
C ALA A 67 -7.48 -0.84 7.01
N GLY A 68 -6.82 -1.02 8.15
CA GLY A 68 -7.35 -1.70 9.33
C GLY A 68 -7.37 -3.22 9.17
N ASP A 69 -6.33 -3.76 8.51
CA ASP A 69 -6.13 -5.18 8.34
C ASP A 69 -5.95 -5.87 9.70
N GLU A 70 -6.37 -7.15 9.83
CA GLU A 70 -6.37 -7.94 11.06
C GLU A 70 -7.31 -7.42 12.19
N LEU A 71 -8.00 -6.29 12.02
CA LEU A 71 -9.03 -5.85 12.96
C LEU A 71 -10.34 -6.60 12.75
N SER A 72 -10.92 -7.11 13.83
CA SER A 72 -12.27 -7.70 13.82
C SER A 72 -13.37 -6.68 13.51
N ASP A 73 -13.15 -5.42 13.90
CA ASP A 73 -13.94 -4.25 13.52
C ASP A 73 -13.05 -3.26 12.78
N ARG A 74 -13.23 -3.17 11.47
CA ARG A 74 -12.49 -2.25 10.61
C ARG A 74 -12.69 -0.78 11.01
N GLY A 75 -13.82 -0.42 11.61
CA GLY A 75 -14.10 0.93 12.11
C GLY A 75 -13.17 1.36 13.26
N ALA A 76 -12.43 0.42 13.87
CA ALA A 76 -11.44 0.73 14.90
C ALA A 76 -10.05 1.09 14.35
N ARG A 77 -9.86 1.16 13.03
CA ARG A 77 -8.58 1.57 12.42
C ARG A 77 -8.25 3.03 12.73
N TRP A 78 -6.97 3.40 12.67
CA TRP A 78 -6.51 4.74 13.00
C TRP A 78 -7.11 5.83 12.09
N THR A 79 -7.42 5.51 10.83
CA THR A 79 -8.01 6.44 9.86
C THR A 79 -9.47 6.79 10.19
N ASP A 80 -10.24 5.91 10.80
CA ASP A 80 -11.54 6.23 11.37
C ASP A 80 -11.37 6.95 12.71
N ALA A 81 -10.44 6.52 13.55
CA ALA A 81 -10.21 7.13 14.85
C ALA A 81 -9.81 8.61 14.76
N ILE A 82 -9.04 9.05 13.75
CA ILE A 82 -8.71 10.48 13.61
C ILE A 82 -9.94 11.35 13.34
N VAL A 83 -10.93 10.89 12.59
CA VAL A 83 -12.17 11.65 12.35
C VAL A 83 -13.14 11.58 13.53
N GLU A 84 -13.05 10.53 14.36
CA GLU A 84 -13.77 10.47 15.63
C GLU A 84 -13.18 11.44 16.67
N LEU A 85 -11.85 11.49 16.75
CA LEU A 85 -11.12 12.37 17.69
C LEU A 85 -11.17 13.84 17.27
N ASP A 86 -11.25 14.11 15.96
CA ASP A 86 -11.35 15.45 15.40
C ASP A 86 -12.44 15.48 14.31
N ALA A 87 -13.67 15.79 14.72
CA ALA A 87 -14.80 15.89 13.81
C ALA A 87 -14.68 17.02 12.75
N GLY A 88 -13.67 17.88 12.86
CA GLY A 88 -13.32 18.89 11.86
C GLY A 88 -12.63 18.33 10.62
N LEU A 89 -12.25 17.03 10.63
CA LEU A 89 -11.53 16.35 9.54
C LEU A 89 -12.48 15.64 8.57
N THR A 90 -12.06 15.62 7.31
CA THR A 90 -12.50 14.66 6.29
C THR A 90 -11.25 13.97 5.74
N VAL A 91 -11.25 12.64 5.74
CA VAL A 91 -10.14 11.83 5.23
C VAL A 91 -10.50 11.26 3.86
N ARG A 92 -9.59 11.42 2.89
CA ARG A 92 -9.60 10.78 1.57
C ARG A 92 -8.58 9.65 1.64
N LEU A 93 -9.02 8.41 1.78
CA LEU A 93 -8.20 7.25 2.10
C LEU A 93 -7.99 6.36 0.88
N ASP A 94 -6.74 6.19 0.46
CA ASP A 94 -6.30 5.14 -0.44
C ASP A 94 -5.37 4.20 0.33
N ALA A 95 -5.91 3.09 0.83
CA ALA A 95 -5.17 2.12 1.62
C ALA A 95 -5.40 0.71 1.08
N VAL A 96 -4.31 -0.02 0.85
CA VAL A 96 -4.36 -1.40 0.38
C VAL A 96 -3.39 -2.24 1.22
N PRO A 97 -3.88 -3.33 1.86
CA PRO A 97 -3.04 -4.23 2.64
C PRO A 97 -1.86 -4.79 1.86
N PHE A 98 -0.77 -5.13 2.57
CA PHE A 98 0.45 -5.74 2.04
C PHE A 98 1.25 -4.86 1.06
N THR A 99 0.85 -3.62 0.80
CA THR A 99 1.52 -2.73 -0.17
C THR A 99 2.51 -1.77 0.50
N GLY A 100 3.33 -1.13 -0.31
CA GLY A 100 4.34 -0.16 0.12
C GLY A 100 4.90 0.62 -1.05
N TYR A 101 6.05 1.22 -0.87
CA TYR A 101 6.74 1.98 -1.92
C TYR A 101 7.17 1.09 -3.10
N VAL A 102 7.62 -0.14 -2.81
CA VAL A 102 8.08 -1.14 -3.79
C VAL A 102 7.13 -2.32 -3.86
N ASN A 103 6.61 -2.74 -2.70
CA ASN A 103 5.76 -3.92 -2.62
C ASN A 103 4.35 -3.60 -3.14
N SER A 104 3.88 -4.36 -4.13
CA SER A 104 2.53 -4.24 -4.70
C SER A 104 1.50 -5.17 -4.02
N GLY A 105 1.88 -5.91 -2.99
CA GLY A 105 1.02 -6.93 -2.36
C GLY A 105 0.83 -8.19 -3.21
N GLY A 106 1.40 -8.25 -4.41
CA GLY A 106 1.27 -9.40 -5.33
C GLY A 106 -0.05 -9.47 -6.09
N CYS A 107 -0.98 -8.55 -5.89
CA CYS A 107 -2.35 -8.57 -6.42
C CYS A 107 -2.62 -7.46 -7.44
N GLY A 108 -1.72 -7.27 -8.37
CA GLY A 108 -1.81 -6.21 -9.39
C GLY A 108 -1.02 -4.95 -9.04
N PRO A 109 -1.23 -3.84 -9.75
CA PRO A 109 -0.48 -2.60 -9.61
C PRO A 109 -0.98 -1.78 -8.41
N ASN A 110 -0.64 -2.19 -7.19
CA ASN A 110 -1.07 -1.56 -5.94
C ASN A 110 0.07 -0.94 -5.12
N ALA A 111 1.30 -0.89 -5.65
CA ALA A 111 2.37 -0.16 -4.98
C ALA A 111 2.02 1.33 -4.83
N PHE A 112 2.65 2.03 -3.90
CA PHE A 112 2.40 3.45 -3.71
C PHE A 112 2.65 4.26 -4.99
N THR A 113 3.62 3.85 -5.81
CA THR A 113 3.88 4.43 -7.14
C THR A 113 2.70 4.32 -8.10
N ASP A 114 1.84 3.30 -7.95
CA ASP A 114 0.68 3.09 -8.82
C ASP A 114 -0.55 3.89 -8.38
N ARG A 115 -0.56 4.37 -7.14
CA ARG A 115 -1.72 4.96 -6.47
C ARG A 115 -1.57 6.45 -6.15
N ILE A 116 -0.33 6.94 -6.03
CA ILE A 116 -0.05 8.30 -5.57
C ILE A 116 -0.65 9.37 -6.47
N ASP A 117 -0.59 9.22 -7.79
CA ASP A 117 -1.04 10.25 -8.73
C ASP A 117 -2.54 10.56 -8.57
N ARG A 118 -3.38 9.51 -8.45
CA ARG A 118 -4.83 9.68 -8.28
C ARG A 118 -5.17 10.35 -6.95
N LEU A 119 -4.46 9.99 -5.87
CA LEU A 119 -4.71 10.55 -4.54
C LEU A 119 -4.19 11.98 -4.43
N ALA A 120 -3.00 12.26 -4.96
CA ALA A 120 -2.42 13.61 -4.98
C ALA A 120 -3.29 14.60 -5.78
N ALA A 121 -3.96 14.14 -6.85
CA ALA A 121 -4.88 14.97 -7.63
C ALA A 121 -6.13 15.38 -6.84
N GLU A 122 -6.51 14.63 -5.79
CA GLU A 122 -7.64 14.93 -4.90
C GLU A 122 -7.23 15.61 -3.59
N ALA A 123 -5.91 15.77 -3.34
CA ALA A 123 -5.38 16.34 -2.11
C ALA A 123 -5.25 17.87 -2.22
N ASP A 124 -6.22 18.60 -1.70
CA ASP A 124 -6.26 20.07 -1.69
C ASP A 124 -5.69 20.72 -0.41
N GLY A 125 -5.22 19.90 0.55
CA GLY A 125 -4.68 20.33 1.85
C GLY A 125 -3.44 19.55 2.26
N THR A 126 -3.62 18.56 3.14
CA THR A 126 -2.54 17.73 3.66
C THR A 126 -2.61 16.33 3.07
N LEU A 127 -1.47 15.78 2.66
CA LEU A 127 -1.30 14.38 2.28
C LEU A 127 -0.39 13.68 3.29
N VAL A 128 -0.88 12.62 3.91
CA VAL A 128 -0.11 11.70 4.74
C VAL A 128 0.23 10.46 3.91
N ILE A 129 1.51 10.14 3.80
CA ILE A 129 2.00 8.90 3.18
C ILE A 129 2.54 8.01 4.29
N GLN A 130 1.77 6.99 4.65
CA GLN A 130 2.09 6.08 5.77
C GLN A 130 2.47 4.71 5.23
N GLY A 131 3.64 4.19 5.62
CA GLY A 131 4.05 2.85 5.23
C GLY A 131 5.55 2.60 5.29
N GLY A 132 5.97 1.51 4.64
CA GLY A 132 7.36 1.08 4.56
C GLY A 132 7.62 -0.25 5.28
N LEU A 133 6.71 -0.72 6.14
CA LEU A 133 6.88 -2.01 6.82
C LEU A 133 6.91 -3.18 5.80
N ASN A 134 6.14 -3.10 4.74
CA ASN A 134 6.13 -4.09 3.67
C ASN A 134 7.35 -4.02 2.74
N ASP A 135 8.19 -2.99 2.89
CA ASP A 135 9.39 -2.80 2.07
C ASP A 135 10.70 -3.24 2.76
N VAL A 136 10.60 -3.86 3.95
CA VAL A 136 11.78 -4.33 4.70
C VAL A 136 12.60 -5.38 3.93
N PHE A 137 12.01 -6.10 3.01
CA PHE A 137 12.70 -7.06 2.13
C PHE A 137 13.12 -6.46 0.79
N ALA A 138 12.72 -5.24 0.47
CA ALA A 138 13.10 -4.58 -0.77
C ALA A 138 14.57 -4.14 -0.74
N GLY A 139 15.23 -4.20 -1.90
CA GLY A 139 16.59 -3.68 -2.04
C GLY A 139 16.63 -2.15 -1.86
N SER A 140 17.67 -1.65 -1.18
CA SER A 140 17.78 -0.23 -0.85
C SER A 140 17.69 0.70 -2.06
N ASP A 141 18.22 0.30 -3.22
CA ASP A 141 18.17 1.13 -4.43
C ASP A 141 16.76 1.15 -5.06
N ALA A 142 16.03 0.04 -4.99
CA ALA A 142 14.63 0.00 -5.40
C ALA A 142 13.79 0.91 -4.52
N LEU A 143 13.95 0.80 -3.19
CA LEU A 143 13.23 1.64 -2.24
C LEU A 143 13.54 3.13 -2.42
N ARG A 144 14.81 3.52 -2.62
CA ARG A 144 15.16 4.93 -2.90
C ARG A 144 14.47 5.45 -4.15
N ARG A 145 14.48 4.68 -5.24
CA ARG A 145 13.84 5.11 -6.50
C ARG A 145 12.34 5.23 -6.36
N SER A 146 11.68 4.25 -5.74
CA SER A 146 10.23 4.28 -5.57
C SER A 146 9.79 5.36 -4.58
N ALA A 147 10.50 5.55 -3.47
CA ALA A 147 10.23 6.65 -2.54
C ALA A 147 10.40 8.01 -3.24
N ALA A 148 11.47 8.19 -4.03
CA ALA A 148 11.66 9.39 -4.82
C ALA A 148 10.48 9.64 -5.76
N ALA A 149 10.06 8.64 -6.54
CA ALA A 149 8.93 8.76 -7.47
C ALA A 149 7.61 9.13 -6.77
N VAL A 150 7.29 8.48 -5.64
CA VAL A 150 6.09 8.78 -4.85
C VAL A 150 6.11 10.21 -4.32
N LEU A 151 7.24 10.66 -3.76
CA LEU A 151 7.35 12.00 -3.19
C LEU A 151 7.41 13.09 -4.26
N ASP A 152 7.96 12.81 -5.44
CA ASP A 152 7.96 13.74 -6.58
C ASP A 152 6.53 13.89 -7.15
N ALA A 153 5.75 12.82 -7.23
CA ALA A 153 4.35 12.86 -7.63
C ALA A 153 3.47 13.69 -6.65
N ALA A 154 3.84 13.71 -5.37
CA ALA A 154 3.16 14.50 -4.34
C ALA A 154 3.58 15.98 -4.29
N ALA A 155 4.54 16.42 -5.09
CA ALA A 155 5.14 17.76 -5.00
C ALA A 155 4.16 18.94 -5.18
N GLY A 156 2.98 18.70 -5.80
CA GLY A 156 1.93 19.71 -5.96
C GLY A 156 1.01 19.90 -4.74
N VAL A 157 1.09 18.99 -3.75
CA VAL A 157 0.24 19.05 -2.56
C VAL A 157 0.80 20.07 -1.56
N PRO A 158 -0.03 20.96 -1.00
CA PRO A 158 0.43 22.06 -0.13
C PRO A 158 1.24 21.58 1.10
N ARG A 159 0.86 20.46 1.70
CA ARG A 159 1.56 19.88 2.86
C ARG A 159 1.66 18.37 2.70
N VAL A 160 2.87 17.83 2.65
CA VAL A 160 3.12 16.39 2.60
C VAL A 160 3.83 15.95 3.87
N ILE A 161 3.30 14.92 4.51
CA ILE A 161 3.83 14.28 5.71
C ILE A 161 4.12 12.82 5.38
N VAL A 162 5.35 12.41 5.55
CA VAL A 162 5.78 11.01 5.38
C VAL A 162 5.91 10.38 6.76
N VAL A 163 5.16 9.30 7.00
CA VAL A 163 5.24 8.54 8.25
C VAL A 163 5.91 7.20 7.94
N GLY A 164 7.04 6.95 8.57
CA GLY A 164 7.83 5.74 8.41
C GLY A 164 7.24 4.53 9.14
N PRO A 165 7.87 3.34 8.98
CA PRO A 165 7.43 2.13 9.65
C PRO A 165 7.64 2.21 11.16
N MET A 166 6.79 1.54 11.91
CA MET A 166 7.05 1.20 13.31
C MET A 166 8.10 0.09 13.42
N ASP A 167 8.80 0.05 14.54
CA ASP A 167 9.56 -1.12 14.98
C ASP A 167 8.59 -2.15 15.60
N VAL A 168 8.50 -3.35 15.04
CA VAL A 168 7.54 -4.36 15.48
C VAL A 168 8.21 -5.73 15.64
N PRO A 169 7.84 -6.54 16.66
CA PRO A 169 8.54 -7.81 16.93
C PRO A 169 8.52 -8.81 15.77
N GLY A 170 7.49 -8.78 14.94
CA GLY A 170 7.31 -9.70 13.81
C GLY A 170 8.07 -9.34 12.53
N ARG A 171 8.91 -8.31 12.56
CA ARG A 171 9.70 -7.86 11.40
C ARG A 171 11.11 -7.48 11.81
N ASP A 172 11.97 -7.38 10.80
CA ASP A 172 13.33 -6.84 10.91
C ASP A 172 13.60 -5.94 9.71
N GLY A 173 14.36 -4.88 9.89
CA GLY A 173 14.81 -4.01 8.81
C GLY A 173 14.14 -2.65 8.73
N GLU A 174 13.20 -2.34 9.63
CA GLU A 174 12.44 -1.09 9.74
C GLU A 174 13.38 0.12 9.84
N ALA A 175 14.40 0.03 10.69
CA ALA A 175 15.38 1.11 10.86
C ALA A 175 16.15 1.44 9.56
N ARG A 176 16.34 0.47 8.66
CA ARG A 176 16.91 0.72 7.33
C ARG A 176 15.92 1.44 6.44
N VAL A 177 14.66 0.99 6.41
CA VAL A 177 13.59 1.62 5.63
C VAL A 177 13.36 3.03 6.11
N ASP A 178 13.21 3.24 7.42
CA ASP A 178 13.03 4.55 8.07
C ASP A 178 14.11 5.56 7.63
N ARG A 179 15.39 5.17 7.72
CA ARG A 179 16.49 6.05 7.30
C ARG A 179 16.43 6.42 5.82
N LEU A 180 16.01 5.50 4.94
CA LEU A 180 15.92 5.75 3.51
C LEU A 180 14.75 6.69 3.19
N LEU A 181 13.60 6.50 3.82
CA LEU A 181 12.43 7.37 3.66
C LEU A 181 12.69 8.76 4.24
N ALA A 182 13.30 8.84 5.43
CA ALA A 182 13.71 10.10 6.03
C ALA A 182 14.68 10.90 5.14
N ALA A 183 15.64 10.22 4.50
CA ALA A 183 16.55 10.86 3.56
C ALA A 183 15.81 11.39 2.34
N ALA A 184 14.92 10.60 1.73
CA ALA A 184 14.14 10.99 0.55
C ALA A 184 13.21 12.19 0.83
N ALA A 185 12.56 12.21 2.00
CA ALA A 185 11.71 13.32 2.44
C ALA A 185 12.53 14.59 2.68
N ARG A 186 13.66 14.48 3.39
CA ARG A 186 14.55 15.60 3.67
C ARG A 186 15.12 16.25 2.41
N GLU A 187 15.51 15.46 1.42
CA GLU A 187 15.99 15.95 0.11
C GLU A 187 14.97 16.83 -0.61
N ARG A 188 13.68 16.67 -0.29
CA ARG A 188 12.55 17.42 -0.86
C ARG A 188 11.96 18.48 0.06
N GLY A 189 12.56 18.66 1.26
CA GLY A 189 12.04 19.58 2.26
C GLY A 189 10.67 19.21 2.84
N LEU A 190 10.30 17.91 2.77
CA LEU A 190 9.04 17.39 3.28
C LEU A 190 9.14 17.02 4.76
N THR A 191 8.01 17.05 5.46
CA THR A 191 7.93 16.59 6.85
C THR A 191 8.07 15.07 6.90
N TYR A 192 9.02 14.59 7.72
CA TYR A 192 9.18 13.17 8.01
C TYR A 192 8.92 12.89 9.48
N VAL A 193 8.17 11.83 9.76
CA VAL A 193 7.88 11.33 11.10
C VAL A 193 8.38 9.90 11.20
N SER A 194 9.41 9.66 12.01
CA SER A 194 9.81 8.29 12.36
C SER A 194 8.82 7.71 13.36
N ALA A 195 8.29 6.55 13.07
CA ALA A 195 7.44 5.82 14.00
C ALA A 195 8.19 4.68 14.73
N LEU A 196 9.52 4.57 14.57
CA LEU A 196 10.32 3.50 15.18
C LEU A 196 10.18 3.45 16.71
N ASP A 197 10.09 4.62 17.36
CA ASP A 197 9.98 4.72 18.81
C ASP A 197 8.52 4.77 19.31
N TRP A 198 7.55 4.48 18.42
CA TRP A 198 6.15 4.37 18.81
C TRP A 198 5.90 2.98 19.38
N ASP A 199 5.99 2.86 20.69
CA ASP A 199 5.70 1.62 21.42
C ASP A 199 4.18 1.47 21.57
N LEU A 200 3.53 0.98 20.51
CA LEU A 200 2.07 0.83 20.44
C LEU A 200 1.67 -0.66 20.49
N PRO A 201 0.51 -0.99 21.08
CA PRO A 201 0.05 -2.36 21.19
C PRO A 201 -0.15 -3.03 19.83
N VAL A 202 0.55 -4.16 19.62
CA VAL A 202 0.38 -5.03 18.45
C VAL A 202 -0.36 -6.31 18.82
N GLY A 203 -0.99 -6.94 17.83
CA GLY A 203 -1.76 -8.17 17.96
C GLY A 203 -0.89 -9.42 18.09
N PRO A 204 -1.53 -10.61 18.11
CA PRO A 204 -0.82 -11.89 18.26
C PRO A 204 0.11 -12.24 17.08
N ASP A 205 -0.03 -11.60 15.95
CA ASP A 205 0.86 -11.72 14.79
C ASP A 205 2.16 -10.93 14.94
N GLU A 206 2.27 -10.13 16.03
CA GLU A 206 3.43 -9.29 16.35
C GLU A 206 3.74 -8.22 15.28
N ILE A 207 2.78 -7.91 14.41
CA ILE A 207 2.92 -6.98 13.29
C ILE A 207 1.81 -5.93 13.32
N HIS A 208 0.54 -6.35 13.27
CA HIS A 208 -0.58 -5.44 13.14
C HIS A 208 -1.01 -4.88 14.48
N LEU A 209 -1.42 -3.61 14.47
CA LEU A 209 -1.90 -2.92 15.68
C LEU A 209 -3.21 -3.54 16.19
N THR A 210 -3.36 -3.60 17.49
CA THR A 210 -4.67 -3.82 18.12
C THR A 210 -5.58 -2.60 17.95
N ALA A 211 -6.87 -2.68 18.26
CA ALA A 211 -7.76 -1.51 18.26
C ALA A 211 -7.25 -0.38 19.17
N GLU A 212 -6.65 -0.73 20.34
CA GLU A 212 -5.99 0.24 21.22
C GLU A 212 -4.76 0.86 20.54
N GLY A 213 -3.93 0.03 19.88
CA GLY A 213 -2.77 0.48 19.12
C GLY A 213 -3.15 1.43 17.99
N HIS A 214 -4.23 1.12 17.26
CA HIS A 214 -4.75 2.01 16.22
C HIS A 214 -5.22 3.36 16.77
N ARG A 215 -5.90 3.37 17.92
CA ARG A 215 -6.32 4.62 18.56
C ARG A 215 -5.12 5.46 18.99
N ALA A 216 -4.12 4.86 19.60
CA ALA A 216 -2.90 5.54 19.98
C ALA A 216 -2.12 6.05 18.76
N TYR A 217 -2.10 5.28 17.65
CA TYR A 217 -1.54 5.72 16.38
C TYR A 217 -2.25 6.97 15.84
N ALA A 218 -3.59 6.99 15.91
CA ALA A 218 -4.40 8.14 15.52
C ALA A 218 -4.05 9.41 16.32
N GLU A 219 -3.84 9.28 17.63
CA GLU A 219 -3.44 10.39 18.50
C GLU A 219 -2.09 10.97 18.07
N ARG A 220 -1.10 10.11 17.73
CA ARG A 220 0.20 10.55 17.18
C ARG A 220 0.06 11.28 15.84
N ILE A 221 -0.80 10.77 14.95
CA ILE A 221 -1.06 11.44 13.66
C ILE A 221 -1.72 12.80 13.87
N LEU A 222 -2.67 12.93 14.81
CA LEU A 222 -3.30 14.21 15.12
C LEU A 222 -2.31 15.23 15.69
N GLU A 223 -1.36 14.81 16.53
CA GLU A 223 -0.28 15.69 17.02
C GLU A 223 0.53 16.27 15.82
N VAL A 224 0.85 15.42 14.84
CA VAL A 224 1.59 15.85 13.63
C VAL A 224 0.74 16.75 12.73
N LEU A 225 -0.55 16.50 12.61
CA LEU A 225 -1.48 17.31 11.80
C LEU A 225 -1.71 18.69 12.42
N GLY A 226 -1.70 18.80 13.76
CA GLY A 226 -1.92 20.04 14.51
C GLY A 226 -0.69 20.96 14.60
N GLY A 227 0.52 20.43 14.35
CA GLY A 227 1.77 21.19 14.28
C GLY A 227 1.97 21.74 12.88
#